data_6e30d1a604b0cb42769b2e726101c3f0
#
_entry.id   6e30d1a604b0cb42769b2e726101c3f0
#
_cell.length_a   1.000
_cell.length_b   1.000
_cell.length_c   1.000
_cell.angle_alpha   90.00
_cell.angle_beta   90.00
_cell.angle_gamma   90.00
#
_symmetry.space_group_name_H-M   'P 1'
#
loop_
_entity.id
_entity.type
_entity.pdbx_description
1 polymer ?
#
loop_
_entity_poly.entity_id
_entity_poly.type
_entity_poly.pdbx_seq_one_letter_code
_entity_poly.pdbx_strand_id
1 'polypeptide(L)'
;GDIVTDLAVVVDLFNAYAILLLVAGGFCLWALNWGIQKVSGSLMDKVPARRFLILQITTLIGFLIYTLGTGALIVGVLNPPREFMLAAAGSIAVALGFALKDVAASLVAGLLLLFGGPFQVGDRISFGDTYGEIVAIGLRAVRVQTLDDNLVTIPNARFITDVVASGNAGELDMMVFTDFHVSVQADLEQVRG
;
A
#
# COMPACT_ATOMS: atom_id res chain seq x y z
N GLY A 1 -19.10 6.33 46.07
CA GLY A 1 -20.29 6.42 45.16
C GLY A 1 -20.02 5.81 43.79
N ASP A 2 -18.76 5.74 43.38
CA ASP A 2 -18.42 5.52 41.97
C ASP A 2 -18.44 4.04 41.54
N ILE A 3 -18.11 3.12 42.43
CA ILE A 3 -18.06 1.68 42.11
C ILE A 3 -19.45 1.09 41.83
N VAL A 4 -20.48 1.56 42.52
CA VAL A 4 -21.85 1.07 42.31
C VAL A 4 -22.45 1.58 41.01
N THR A 5 -22.13 2.81 40.63
CA THR A 5 -22.52 3.38 39.31
C THR A 5 -21.80 2.70 38.19
N ASP A 6 -20.51 2.40 38.33
CA ASP A 6 -19.70 1.69 37.30
C ASP A 6 -20.19 0.22 37.15
N LEU A 7 -20.54 -0.45 38.25
CA LEU A 7 -21.12 -1.78 38.20
C LEU A 7 -22.52 -1.78 37.56
N ALA A 8 -23.34 -0.76 37.81
CA ALA A 8 -24.66 -0.65 37.20
C ALA A 8 -24.54 -0.45 35.66
N VAL A 9 -23.58 0.35 35.19
CA VAL A 9 -23.31 0.52 33.77
C VAL A 9 -22.81 -0.79 33.13
N VAL A 10 -21.97 -1.54 33.83
CA VAL A 10 -21.49 -2.86 33.35
C VAL A 10 -22.62 -3.88 33.29
N VAL A 11 -23.51 -3.91 34.30
CA VAL A 11 -24.67 -4.81 34.32
C VAL A 11 -25.68 -4.45 33.23
N ASP A 12 -25.85 -3.17 32.91
CA ASP A 12 -26.74 -2.71 31.83
C ASP A 12 -26.16 -3.07 30.41
N LEU A 13 -24.86 -3.13 30.29
CA LEU A 13 -24.18 -3.63 29.07
C LEU A 13 -24.45 -5.13 28.83
N PHE A 14 -24.70 -5.91 29.89
CA PHE A 14 -25.07 -7.33 29.83
C PHE A 14 -26.58 -7.57 29.84
N ASN A 15 -27.37 -6.56 29.50
CA ASN A 15 -28.80 -6.74 29.37
C ASN A 15 -29.10 -7.83 28.32
N ALA A 16 -29.98 -8.79 28.65
CA ALA A 16 -30.31 -9.90 27.73
C ALA A 16 -30.76 -9.42 26.34
N TYR A 17 -31.37 -8.23 26.27
CA TYR A 17 -31.73 -7.57 25.02
C TYR A 17 -30.53 -7.15 24.19
N ALA A 18 -29.49 -6.58 24.79
CA ALA A 18 -28.25 -6.20 24.07
C ALA A 18 -27.53 -7.42 23.50
N ILE A 19 -27.46 -8.49 24.29
CA ILE A 19 -26.88 -9.77 23.85
C ILE A 19 -27.67 -10.34 22.68
N LEU A 20 -28.99 -10.32 22.75
CA LEU A 20 -29.87 -10.80 21.69
C LEU A 20 -29.68 -9.98 20.41
N LEU A 21 -29.57 -8.66 20.50
CA LEU A 21 -29.30 -7.79 19.35
C LEU A 21 -27.94 -8.04 18.75
N LEU A 22 -26.88 -8.25 19.55
CA LEU A 22 -25.55 -8.58 19.06
C LEU A 22 -25.53 -9.92 18.32
N VAL A 23 -26.21 -10.94 18.88
CA VAL A 23 -26.30 -12.26 18.23
C VAL A 23 -27.13 -12.19 16.95
N ALA A 24 -28.28 -11.52 16.98
CA ALA A 24 -29.13 -11.36 15.80
C ALA A 24 -28.42 -10.53 14.70
N GLY A 25 -27.74 -9.44 15.09
CA GLY A 25 -26.95 -8.62 14.17
C GLY A 25 -25.76 -9.39 13.59
N GLY A 26 -25.02 -10.13 14.42
CA GLY A 26 -23.94 -11.00 13.95
C GLY A 26 -24.43 -12.07 12.98
N PHE A 27 -25.59 -12.68 13.26
CA PHE A 27 -26.22 -13.63 12.35
C PHE A 27 -26.63 -12.96 11.02
N CYS A 28 -27.16 -11.74 11.08
CA CYS A 28 -27.51 -10.97 9.90
C CYS A 28 -26.27 -10.67 9.02
N LEU A 29 -25.16 -10.24 9.62
CA LEU A 29 -23.89 -10.03 8.92
C LEU A 29 -23.36 -11.31 8.29
N TRP A 30 -23.45 -12.43 9.03
CA TRP A 30 -23.06 -13.74 8.50
C TRP A 30 -23.92 -14.15 7.32
N ALA A 31 -25.24 -14.02 7.42
CA ALA A 31 -26.19 -14.36 6.35
C ALA A 31 -25.98 -13.49 5.11
N LEU A 32 -25.72 -12.18 5.31
CA LEU A 32 -25.41 -11.25 4.22
C LEU A 32 -24.12 -11.66 3.49
N ASN A 33 -23.07 -11.93 4.26
CA ASN A 33 -21.79 -12.37 3.68
C ASN A 33 -21.91 -13.73 2.99
N TRP A 34 -22.66 -14.67 3.55
CA TRP A 34 -22.94 -15.95 2.92
C TRP A 34 -23.69 -15.79 1.58
N GLY A 35 -24.67 -14.88 1.54
CA GLY A 35 -25.38 -14.54 0.30
C GLY A 35 -24.46 -13.99 -0.78
N ILE A 36 -23.56 -13.07 -0.41
CA ILE A 36 -22.58 -12.49 -1.33
C ILE A 36 -21.61 -13.55 -1.86
N GLN A 37 -21.12 -14.43 -0.99
CA GLN A 37 -20.24 -15.52 -1.41
C GLN A 37 -20.93 -16.50 -2.36
N LYS A 38 -22.21 -16.81 -2.13
CA LYS A 38 -23.01 -17.67 -3.00
C LYS A 38 -23.22 -17.06 -4.38
N VAL A 39 -23.57 -15.77 -4.45
CA VAL A 39 -23.69 -15.02 -5.71
C VAL A 39 -22.36 -14.95 -6.43
N SER A 40 -21.29 -14.67 -5.71
CA SER A 40 -19.93 -14.63 -6.27
C SER A 40 -19.51 -15.99 -6.86
N GLY A 41 -19.80 -17.08 -6.17
CA GLY A 41 -19.55 -18.44 -6.70
C GLY A 41 -20.26 -18.67 -8.04
N SER A 42 -21.55 -18.32 -8.12
CA SER A 42 -22.32 -18.44 -9.36
C SER A 42 -21.80 -17.53 -10.50
N LEU A 43 -21.24 -16.35 -10.16
CA LEU A 43 -20.60 -15.46 -11.13
C LEU A 43 -19.28 -16.04 -11.64
N MET A 44 -18.48 -16.64 -10.76
CA MET A 44 -17.20 -17.25 -11.13
C MET A 44 -17.37 -18.41 -12.14
N ASP A 45 -18.48 -19.15 -12.01
CA ASP A 45 -18.81 -20.23 -12.96
C ASP A 45 -19.21 -19.69 -14.34
N LYS A 46 -19.85 -18.52 -14.39
CA LYS A 46 -20.29 -17.88 -15.64
C LYS A 46 -19.19 -17.12 -16.38
N VAL A 47 -18.18 -16.62 -15.65
CA VAL A 47 -17.09 -15.80 -16.22
C VAL A 47 -15.73 -16.29 -15.72
N PRO A 48 -15.25 -17.46 -16.20
CA PRO A 48 -14.00 -18.07 -15.72
C PRO A 48 -12.77 -17.18 -15.90
N ALA A 49 -12.73 -16.38 -16.98
CA ALA A 49 -11.64 -15.47 -17.29
C ALA A 49 -11.40 -14.37 -16.21
N ARG A 50 -12.43 -14.04 -15.43
CA ARG A 50 -12.35 -13.01 -14.37
C ARG A 50 -12.49 -13.58 -12.95
N ARG A 51 -12.38 -14.89 -12.80
CA ARG A 51 -12.53 -15.59 -11.51
C ARG A 51 -11.68 -14.99 -10.40
N PHE A 52 -10.43 -14.66 -10.71
CA PHE A 52 -9.49 -14.07 -9.75
C PHE A 52 -9.93 -12.69 -9.25
N LEU A 53 -10.39 -11.82 -10.16
CA LEU A 53 -10.91 -10.49 -9.81
C LEU A 53 -12.20 -10.59 -8.95
N ILE A 54 -13.10 -11.49 -9.31
CA ILE A 54 -14.35 -11.72 -8.55
C ILE A 54 -14.00 -12.18 -7.14
N LEU A 55 -13.05 -13.11 -6.98
CA LEU A 55 -12.61 -13.60 -5.69
C LEU A 55 -12.03 -12.46 -4.83
N GLN A 56 -11.14 -11.64 -5.39
CA GLN A 56 -10.53 -10.49 -4.69
C GLN A 56 -11.57 -9.49 -4.21
N ILE A 57 -12.50 -9.10 -5.09
CA ILE A 57 -13.57 -8.15 -4.77
C ILE A 57 -14.49 -8.72 -3.69
N THR A 58 -14.89 -9.99 -3.80
CA THR A 58 -15.76 -10.64 -2.81
C THR A 58 -15.10 -10.71 -1.44
N THR A 59 -13.81 -11.05 -1.39
CA THR A 59 -13.06 -11.10 -0.14
C THR A 59 -12.97 -9.71 0.50
N LEU A 60 -12.69 -8.67 -0.30
CA LEU A 60 -12.63 -7.29 0.18
C LEU A 60 -13.99 -6.82 0.71
N ILE A 61 -15.08 -7.09 -0.01
CA ILE A 61 -16.44 -6.75 0.42
C ILE A 61 -16.78 -7.48 1.73
N GLY A 62 -16.48 -8.77 1.83
CA GLY A 62 -16.69 -9.56 3.05
C GLY A 62 -15.92 -8.98 4.25
N PHE A 63 -14.66 -8.61 4.05
CA PHE A 63 -13.85 -7.96 5.08
C PHE A 63 -14.47 -6.63 5.54
N LEU A 64 -14.91 -5.78 4.60
CA LEU A 64 -15.55 -4.50 4.92
C LEU A 64 -16.87 -4.70 5.67
N ILE A 65 -17.70 -5.65 5.25
CA ILE A 65 -18.97 -5.97 5.92
C ILE A 65 -18.72 -6.38 7.37
N TYR A 66 -17.79 -7.29 7.62
CA TYR A 66 -17.49 -7.71 8.99
C TYR A 66 -16.87 -6.59 9.81
N THR A 67 -15.91 -5.84 9.28
CA THR A 67 -15.24 -4.77 10.02
C THR A 67 -16.20 -3.63 10.35
N LEU A 68 -16.88 -3.08 9.34
CA LEU A 68 -17.79 -1.95 9.52
C LEU A 68 -19.09 -2.39 10.20
N GLY A 69 -19.61 -3.56 9.83
CA GLY A 69 -20.85 -4.11 10.40
C GLY A 69 -20.70 -4.43 11.88
N THR A 70 -19.60 -5.06 12.30
CA THR A 70 -19.32 -5.32 13.72
C THR A 70 -19.11 -4.02 14.48
N GLY A 71 -18.38 -3.06 13.92
CA GLY A 71 -18.23 -1.73 14.52
C GLY A 71 -19.58 -1.01 14.71
N ALA A 72 -20.42 -1.02 13.68
CA ALA A 72 -21.75 -0.42 13.74
C ALA A 72 -22.67 -1.12 14.75
N LEU A 73 -22.60 -2.46 14.86
CA LEU A 73 -23.36 -3.22 15.86
C LEU A 73 -22.91 -2.87 17.28
N ILE A 74 -21.60 -2.79 17.54
CA ILE A 74 -21.07 -2.41 18.84
C ILE A 74 -21.56 -1.02 19.23
N VAL A 75 -21.43 -0.05 18.32
CA VAL A 75 -21.89 1.33 18.58
C VAL A 75 -23.40 1.39 18.76
N GLY A 76 -24.17 0.71 17.93
CA GLY A 76 -25.65 0.75 17.97
C GLY A 76 -26.25 0.06 19.18
N VAL A 77 -25.61 -1.00 19.68
CA VAL A 77 -26.12 -1.78 20.81
C VAL A 77 -25.62 -1.21 22.14
N LEU A 78 -24.31 -0.87 22.24
CA LEU A 78 -23.71 -0.38 23.49
C LEU A 78 -23.95 1.12 23.72
N ASN A 79 -24.30 1.86 22.65
CA ASN A 79 -24.57 3.30 22.69
C ASN A 79 -23.54 4.09 23.55
N PRO A 80 -22.23 3.97 23.24
CA PRO A 80 -21.18 4.54 24.07
C PRO A 80 -21.25 6.07 24.13
N PRO A 81 -20.75 6.71 25.20
CA PRO A 81 -20.70 8.17 25.31
C PRO A 81 -19.99 8.81 24.11
N ARG A 82 -20.42 10.00 23.72
CA ARG A 82 -19.84 10.73 22.57
C ARG A 82 -18.36 10.97 22.72
N GLU A 83 -17.89 11.25 23.93
CA GLU A 83 -16.49 11.48 24.25
C GLU A 83 -15.63 10.26 23.93
N PHE A 84 -16.12 9.06 24.30
CA PHE A 84 -15.46 7.80 23.96
C PHE A 84 -15.45 7.57 22.45
N MET A 85 -16.54 7.83 21.76
CA MET A 85 -16.63 7.71 20.30
C MET A 85 -15.63 8.63 19.59
N LEU A 86 -15.52 9.89 20.04
CA LEU A 86 -14.56 10.85 19.48
C LEU A 86 -13.11 10.43 19.74
N ALA A 87 -12.82 9.96 20.95
CA ALA A 87 -11.49 9.47 21.30
C ALA A 87 -11.11 8.23 20.47
N ALA A 88 -12.02 7.26 20.34
CA ALA A 88 -11.82 6.05 19.56
C ALA A 88 -11.65 6.39 18.06
N ALA A 89 -12.51 7.24 17.49
CA ALA A 89 -12.41 7.67 16.10
C ALA A 89 -11.11 8.41 15.82
N GLY A 90 -10.68 9.30 16.73
CA GLY A 90 -9.39 10.01 16.64
C GLY A 90 -8.21 9.04 16.66
N SER A 91 -8.22 8.07 17.56
CA SER A 91 -7.17 7.05 17.65
C SER A 91 -7.10 6.20 16.39
N ILE A 92 -8.24 5.76 15.85
CA ILE A 92 -8.33 5.01 14.60
C ILE A 92 -7.84 5.86 13.42
N ALA A 93 -8.23 7.13 13.35
CA ALA A 93 -7.80 8.03 12.28
C ALA A 93 -6.27 8.23 12.28
N VAL A 94 -5.66 8.41 13.46
CA VAL A 94 -4.21 8.53 13.61
C VAL A 94 -3.53 7.22 13.19
N ALA A 95 -4.02 6.07 13.66
CA ALA A 95 -3.45 4.77 13.30
C ALA A 95 -3.52 4.51 11.79
N LEU A 96 -4.66 4.81 11.14
CA LEU A 96 -4.82 4.71 9.69
C LEU A 96 -3.92 5.70 8.94
N GLY A 97 -3.78 6.92 9.45
CA GLY A 97 -2.87 7.93 8.88
C GLY A 97 -1.43 7.42 8.85
N PHE A 98 -0.96 6.84 9.95
CA PHE A 98 0.37 6.22 10.00
C PHE A 98 0.49 5.00 9.10
N ALA A 99 -0.53 4.14 9.06
CA ALA A 99 -0.51 2.95 8.18
C ALA A 99 -0.48 3.31 6.68
N LEU A 100 -1.11 4.43 6.29
CA LEU A 100 -1.18 4.88 4.89
C LEU A 100 -0.10 5.89 4.52
N LYS A 101 0.72 6.35 5.47
CA LYS A 101 1.76 7.38 5.28
C LYS A 101 2.65 7.10 4.05
N ASP A 102 3.21 5.90 3.96
CA ASP A 102 4.17 5.56 2.90
C ASP A 102 3.50 5.43 1.54
N VAL A 103 2.24 4.99 1.51
CA VAL A 103 1.43 4.95 0.28
C VAL A 103 1.14 6.37 -0.20
N ALA A 104 0.69 7.25 0.69
CA ALA A 104 0.43 8.65 0.36
C ALA A 104 1.71 9.37 -0.09
N ALA A 105 2.83 9.17 0.62
CA ALA A 105 4.12 9.71 0.24
C ALA A 105 4.55 9.25 -1.17
N SER A 106 4.39 7.96 -1.48
CA SER A 106 4.73 7.43 -2.81
C SER A 106 3.85 7.98 -3.92
N LEU A 107 2.56 8.22 -3.66
CA LEU A 107 1.65 8.83 -4.64
C LEU A 107 2.01 10.29 -4.92
N VAL A 108 2.24 11.09 -3.87
CA VAL A 108 2.68 12.49 -4.02
C VAL A 108 4.02 12.55 -4.73
N ALA A 109 4.97 11.70 -4.36
CA ALA A 109 6.26 11.58 -5.03
C ALA A 109 6.11 11.23 -6.51
N GLY A 110 5.22 10.29 -6.85
CA GLY A 110 4.93 9.92 -8.23
C GLY A 110 4.40 11.08 -9.06
N LEU A 111 3.50 11.90 -8.48
CA LEU A 111 3.02 13.12 -9.14
C LEU A 111 4.17 14.11 -9.37
N LEU A 112 5.01 14.33 -8.37
CA LEU A 112 6.17 15.23 -8.51
C LEU A 112 7.17 14.74 -9.57
N LEU A 113 7.43 13.43 -9.64
CA LEU A 113 8.29 12.85 -10.67
C LEU A 113 7.70 13.03 -12.07
N LEU A 114 6.40 12.82 -12.23
CA LEU A 114 5.72 12.96 -13.53
C LEU A 114 5.65 14.40 -14.02
N PHE A 115 5.41 15.36 -13.12
CA PHE A 115 5.29 16.78 -13.47
C PHE A 115 6.64 17.51 -13.43
N GLY A 116 7.53 17.13 -12.53
CA GLY A 116 8.85 17.76 -12.38
C GLY A 116 9.89 17.27 -13.39
N GLY A 117 9.69 16.09 -13.96
CA GLY A 117 10.52 15.51 -14.99
C GLY A 117 12.02 15.37 -14.67
N PRO A 118 12.45 15.11 -13.39
CA PRO A 118 13.87 15.00 -13.07
C PRO A 118 14.54 13.79 -13.74
N PHE A 119 13.73 12.80 -14.12
CA PHE A 119 14.12 11.57 -14.80
C PHE A 119 13.09 11.23 -15.87
N GLN A 120 13.55 10.59 -16.95
CA GLN A 120 12.70 10.12 -18.04
C GLN A 120 12.84 8.60 -18.21
N VAL A 121 11.86 8.00 -18.89
CA VAL A 121 11.99 6.60 -19.33
C VAL A 121 13.11 6.51 -20.34
N GLY A 122 14.04 5.58 -20.14
CA GLY A 122 15.28 5.46 -20.90
C GLY A 122 16.50 6.03 -20.19
N ASP A 123 16.34 6.85 -19.15
CA ASP A 123 17.48 7.36 -18.38
C ASP A 123 18.13 6.25 -17.56
N ARG A 124 19.45 6.31 -17.48
CA ARG A 124 20.24 5.44 -16.62
C ARG A 124 20.50 6.10 -15.29
N ILE A 125 20.11 5.40 -14.23
CA ILE A 125 20.24 5.90 -12.87
C ILE A 125 21.03 4.94 -11.99
N SER A 126 21.69 5.50 -11.00
CA SER A 126 22.24 4.79 -9.87
C SER A 126 21.45 5.16 -8.62
N PHE A 127 20.86 4.16 -7.96
CA PHE A 127 20.04 4.30 -6.79
C PHE A 127 20.50 3.30 -5.72
N GLY A 128 21.26 3.77 -4.74
CA GLY A 128 21.96 2.89 -3.81
C GLY A 128 22.85 1.91 -4.55
N ASP A 129 22.66 0.62 -4.33
CA ASP A 129 23.41 -0.45 -5.01
C ASP A 129 22.80 -0.87 -6.36
N THR A 130 21.72 -0.20 -6.78
CA THR A 130 21.03 -0.53 -8.04
C THR A 130 21.46 0.43 -9.13
N TYR A 131 22.06 -0.10 -10.20
CA TYR A 131 22.33 0.63 -11.43
C TYR A 131 21.52 0.03 -12.58
N GLY A 132 20.85 0.88 -13.36
CA GLY A 132 20.04 0.40 -14.47
C GLY A 132 19.31 1.52 -15.20
N GLU A 133 18.49 1.11 -16.17
CA GLU A 133 17.68 1.98 -17.02
C GLU A 133 16.24 2.06 -16.51
N ILE A 134 15.66 3.25 -16.49
CA ILE A 134 14.25 3.46 -16.14
C ILE A 134 13.38 2.95 -17.30
N VAL A 135 12.65 1.87 -17.08
CA VAL A 135 11.73 1.29 -18.08
C VAL A 135 10.30 1.77 -17.92
N ALA A 136 9.89 2.23 -16.72
CA ALA A 136 8.58 2.79 -16.49
C ALA A 136 8.54 3.65 -15.22
N ILE A 137 7.85 4.79 -15.31
CA ILE A 137 7.54 5.66 -14.16
C ILE A 137 6.04 5.54 -13.90
N GLY A 138 5.68 4.88 -12.81
CA GLY A 138 4.30 4.72 -12.38
C GLY A 138 3.93 5.68 -11.27
N LEU A 139 2.65 5.73 -10.91
CA LEU A 139 2.15 6.62 -9.85
C LEU A 139 2.72 6.29 -8.46
N ARG A 140 3.06 5.03 -8.20
CA ARG A 140 3.52 4.55 -6.88
C ARG A 140 4.99 4.16 -6.88
N ALA A 141 5.52 3.72 -8.01
CA ALA A 141 6.87 3.18 -8.10
C ALA A 141 7.46 3.39 -9.50
N VAL A 142 8.77 3.57 -9.55
CA VAL A 142 9.59 3.53 -10.75
C VAL A 142 10.10 2.10 -10.92
N ARG A 143 10.16 1.62 -12.17
CA ARG A 143 10.75 0.34 -12.55
C ARG A 143 12.07 0.58 -13.26
N VAL A 144 13.10 -0.08 -12.77
CA VAL A 144 14.48 0.02 -13.28
C VAL A 144 14.92 -1.37 -13.71
N GLN A 145 15.39 -1.49 -14.94
CA GLN A 145 16.02 -2.70 -15.46
C GLN A 145 17.51 -2.61 -15.25
N THR A 146 18.06 -3.57 -14.51
CA THR A 146 19.50 -3.65 -14.26
C THR A 146 20.25 -4.27 -15.44
N LEU A 147 21.58 -4.17 -15.42
CA LEU A 147 22.43 -4.79 -16.46
C LEU A 147 22.31 -6.32 -16.50
N ASP A 148 21.93 -6.95 -15.38
CA ASP A 148 21.69 -8.40 -15.26
C ASP A 148 20.26 -8.79 -15.67
N ASP A 149 19.54 -7.91 -16.36
CA ASP A 149 18.15 -8.11 -16.82
C ASP A 149 17.12 -8.29 -15.70
N ASN A 150 17.45 -7.84 -14.48
CA ASN A 150 16.51 -7.86 -13.36
C ASN A 150 15.64 -6.60 -13.36
N LEU A 151 14.33 -6.78 -13.13
CA LEU A 151 13.40 -5.66 -13.00
C LEU A 151 13.25 -5.28 -11.52
N VAL A 152 13.87 -4.18 -11.11
CA VAL A 152 13.79 -3.62 -9.76
C VAL A 152 12.66 -2.61 -9.68
N THR A 153 11.81 -2.73 -8.67
CA THR A 153 10.70 -1.78 -8.42
C THR A 153 11.01 -0.95 -7.19
N ILE A 154 11.19 0.35 -7.39
CA ILE A 154 11.57 1.31 -6.34
C ILE A 154 10.36 2.20 -6.03
N PRO A 155 9.87 2.26 -4.78
CA PRO A 155 8.79 3.17 -4.40
C PRO A 155 9.16 4.63 -4.65
N ASN A 156 8.23 5.41 -5.22
CA ASN A 156 8.49 6.81 -5.59
C ASN A 156 8.91 7.67 -4.39
N ALA A 157 8.40 7.40 -3.19
CA ALA A 157 8.78 8.12 -1.97
C ALA A 157 10.30 8.11 -1.75
N ARG A 158 11.00 7.03 -2.11
CA ARG A 158 12.44 6.92 -1.97
C ARG A 158 13.21 7.82 -2.93
N PHE A 159 12.67 8.14 -4.09
CA PHE A 159 13.29 9.10 -5.02
C PHE A 159 13.33 10.54 -4.50
N ILE A 160 12.48 10.86 -3.51
CA ILE A 160 12.48 12.20 -2.87
C ILE A 160 13.38 12.20 -1.62
N THR A 161 13.48 11.08 -0.91
CA THR A 161 14.22 10.99 0.35
C THR A 161 15.67 10.58 0.18
N ASP A 162 15.97 9.81 -0.87
CA ASP A 162 17.28 9.21 -1.09
C ASP A 162 18.02 9.93 -2.23
N VAL A 163 19.33 9.81 -2.25
CA VAL A 163 20.17 10.35 -3.33
C VAL A 163 20.03 9.46 -4.56
N VAL A 164 19.73 10.07 -5.68
CA VAL A 164 19.67 9.42 -7.00
C VAL A 164 20.66 10.10 -7.93
N ALA A 165 21.54 9.34 -8.56
CA ALA A 165 22.43 9.85 -9.59
C ALA A 165 21.88 9.48 -10.97
N SER A 166 21.71 10.48 -11.85
CA SER A 166 21.41 10.27 -13.27
C SER A 166 22.70 10.21 -14.07
N GLY A 167 22.85 9.16 -14.86
CA GLY A 167 24.06 8.97 -15.70
C GLY A 167 24.08 9.85 -16.95
N ASN A 168 22.89 10.21 -17.44
CA ASN A 168 22.74 10.99 -18.67
C ASN A 168 21.95 12.30 -18.47
N ALA A 169 21.35 12.53 -17.31
CA ALA A 169 20.59 13.74 -16.96
C ALA A 169 19.57 14.18 -18.04
N GLY A 170 18.93 13.21 -18.74
CA GLY A 170 17.98 13.46 -19.83
C GLY A 170 18.63 13.70 -21.20
N GLU A 171 19.93 13.69 -21.32
CA GLU A 171 20.66 13.79 -22.61
C GLU A 171 20.75 12.43 -23.30
N LEU A 172 21.11 12.44 -24.59
CA LEU A 172 21.25 11.21 -25.38
C LEU A 172 22.64 10.56 -25.25
N ASP A 173 23.58 11.23 -24.59
CA ASP A 173 24.94 10.79 -24.36
C ASP A 173 25.20 10.54 -22.86
N MET A 174 26.17 9.69 -22.60
CA MET A 174 26.59 9.32 -21.26
C MET A 174 28.09 9.14 -21.20
N MET A 175 28.73 9.68 -20.17
CA MET A 175 30.14 9.43 -19.95
C MET A 175 30.36 8.02 -19.41
N VAL A 176 31.11 7.22 -20.14
CA VAL A 176 31.51 5.87 -19.73
C VAL A 176 32.97 5.88 -19.31
N PHE A 177 33.26 5.51 -18.08
CA PHE A 177 34.62 5.28 -17.62
C PHE A 177 34.94 3.80 -17.73
N THR A 178 36.10 3.51 -18.34
CA THR A 178 36.61 2.14 -18.45
C THR A 178 38.05 2.14 -17.97
N ASP A 179 38.35 1.34 -16.96
CA ASP A 179 39.70 1.17 -16.45
C ASP A 179 40.43 0.08 -17.28
N PHE A 180 41.54 0.44 -17.91
CA PHE A 180 42.40 -0.50 -18.60
C PHE A 180 43.64 -0.76 -17.76
N HIS A 181 43.85 -2.00 -17.40
CA HIS A 181 45.10 -2.43 -16.78
C HIS A 181 46.12 -2.82 -17.84
N VAL A 182 47.18 -2.04 -17.91
CA VAL A 182 48.30 -2.31 -18.82
C VAL A 182 49.52 -2.80 -18.03
N SER A 183 50.34 -3.62 -18.66
CA SER A 183 51.61 -4.06 -18.07
C SER A 183 52.52 -2.84 -17.80
N VAL A 184 53.23 -2.87 -16.66
CA VAL A 184 54.22 -1.81 -16.32
C VAL A 184 55.31 -1.64 -17.39
N GLN A 185 55.50 -2.65 -18.22
CA GLN A 185 56.49 -2.64 -19.32
C GLN A 185 55.86 -2.22 -20.67
N ALA A 186 54.57 -1.91 -20.73
CA ALA A 186 53.91 -1.51 -21.97
C ALA A 186 54.35 -0.08 -22.39
N ASP A 187 54.60 0.12 -23.65
CA ASP A 187 54.87 1.45 -24.21
C ASP A 187 53.56 2.25 -24.22
N LEU A 188 53.51 3.31 -23.42
CA LEU A 188 52.34 4.16 -23.23
C LEU A 188 51.93 4.90 -24.51
N GLU A 189 52.86 5.14 -25.46
CA GLU A 189 52.52 5.76 -26.74
C GLU A 189 51.72 4.81 -27.64
N GLN A 190 52.02 3.51 -27.59
CA GLN A 190 51.25 2.51 -28.35
C GLN A 190 49.86 2.25 -27.78
N VAL A 191 49.65 2.49 -26.50
CA VAL A 191 48.34 2.33 -25.84
C VAL A 191 47.44 3.54 -26.07
N ARG A 192 48.01 4.71 -26.37
CA ARG A 192 47.31 5.98 -26.56
C ARG A 192 46.84 6.24 -27.99
N GLY A 193 47.31 5.46 -28.98
CA GLY A 193 47.01 5.56 -30.41
C GLY A 193 45.65 5.02 -30.78
#